data_3c77c058bfaca57ef6079b4e164d9de5
#
_entry.id   3c77c058bfaca57ef6079b4e164d9de5
#
_cell.length_a   1.000
_cell.length_b   1.000
_cell.length_c   1.000
_cell.angle_alpha   90.00
_cell.angle_beta   90.00
_cell.angle_gamma   90.00
#
_symmetry.space_group_name_H-M   'P 1'
#
loop_
_entity.id
_entity.type
_entity.pdbx_description
1 polymer ?
#
loop_
_entity_poly.entity_id
_entity_poly.type
_entity_poly.pdbx_seq_one_letter_code
_entity_poly.pdbx_strand_id
1 'polypeptide(L)'
;MENRITSLFNIRYPIIQAGMIWCSPWELAAAVSNAGGLGIIGAGSMYPDVLKTHVKKCKEATNKPFAVNMPLLYPNIEEHMETVIEERVPIVFTSAGNPKTWTQHLKSHRIKVVHVVSSLKFAQKSQDAGVDAVVAEGFEAGGHNGRDETTTLCLIPDVAKNLDIPVIAAGGIGSGEAMLSAMIMGADAVQIGSKFVASAESSAHDNFKNEVIKVKEGGTELV
;
A
#
# COMPACT_ATOMS: atom_id res chain seq x y z
N MET A 1 12.99 3.27 -15.10
CA MET A 1 14.01 2.80 -14.11
C MET A 1 13.59 1.39 -13.72
N GLU A 2 14.29 0.39 -14.22
CA GLU A 2 13.98 -1.01 -13.90
C GLU A 2 14.61 -1.35 -12.54
N ASN A 3 13.84 -1.91 -11.62
CA ASN A 3 14.29 -2.37 -10.32
C ASN A 3 13.41 -3.54 -9.84
N ARG A 4 13.70 -4.09 -8.65
CA ARG A 4 13.00 -5.28 -8.13
C ARG A 4 11.48 -5.10 -8.06
N ILE A 5 10.97 -3.93 -7.67
CA ILE A 5 9.52 -3.66 -7.55
C ILE A 5 8.89 -3.41 -8.91
N THR A 6 9.51 -2.63 -9.80
CA THR A 6 8.95 -2.40 -11.14
C THR A 6 8.85 -3.69 -11.94
N SER A 7 9.84 -4.57 -11.82
CA SER A 7 9.81 -5.91 -12.44
C SER A 7 8.78 -6.82 -11.76
N LEU A 8 8.70 -6.82 -10.41
CA LEU A 8 7.76 -7.65 -9.65
C LEU A 8 6.30 -7.33 -10.02
N PHE A 9 5.94 -6.04 -10.09
CA PHE A 9 4.56 -5.61 -10.33
C PHE A 9 4.24 -5.31 -11.80
N ASN A 10 5.24 -5.34 -12.69
CA ASN A 10 5.10 -4.94 -14.08
C ASN A 10 4.55 -3.50 -14.23
N ILE A 11 5.17 -2.55 -13.51
CA ILE A 11 4.86 -1.12 -13.51
C ILE A 11 6.04 -0.31 -14.03
N ARG A 12 5.78 0.91 -14.52
CA ARG A 12 6.81 1.77 -15.11
C ARG A 12 7.60 2.54 -14.05
N TYR A 13 6.92 3.04 -13.02
CA TYR A 13 7.50 3.86 -11.96
C TYR A 13 7.42 3.15 -10.61
N PRO A 14 8.46 3.19 -9.77
CA PRO A 14 8.44 2.60 -8.45
C PRO A 14 7.66 3.47 -7.44
N ILE A 15 6.44 3.85 -7.83
CA ILE A 15 5.51 4.68 -7.06
C ILE A 15 4.21 3.91 -6.88
N ILE A 16 3.81 3.77 -5.63
CA ILE A 16 2.63 3.04 -5.20
C ILE A 16 1.72 4.03 -4.47
N GLN A 17 0.47 4.12 -4.88
CA GLN A 17 -0.54 4.86 -4.13
C GLN A 17 -1.06 3.95 -3.01
N ALA A 18 -1.00 4.43 -1.77
CA ALA A 18 -1.45 3.67 -0.60
C ALA A 18 -2.95 3.33 -0.65
N GLY A 19 -3.30 2.12 -0.20
CA GLY A 19 -4.69 1.74 0.00
C GLY A 19 -5.26 2.39 1.26
N MET A 20 -5.91 3.52 1.10
CA MET A 20 -6.44 4.34 2.20
C MET A 20 -7.93 4.11 2.39
N ILE A 21 -8.35 3.86 3.64
CA ILE A 21 -9.76 3.73 4.01
C ILE A 21 -10.50 5.04 3.63
N TRP A 22 -11.69 4.93 3.03
CA TRP A 22 -12.55 6.03 2.56
C TRP A 22 -11.96 6.92 1.45
N CYS A 23 -10.69 6.76 1.06
CA CYS A 23 -10.01 7.67 0.14
C CYS A 23 -9.51 7.01 -1.15
N SER A 24 -9.46 5.68 -1.21
CA SER A 24 -8.87 4.95 -2.34
C SER A 24 -9.90 4.08 -3.08
N PRO A 25 -10.77 4.69 -3.90
CA PRO A 25 -11.73 3.99 -4.73
C PRO A 25 -11.06 3.43 -6.00
N TRP A 26 -11.83 2.75 -6.85
CA TRP A 26 -11.35 2.22 -8.12
C TRP A 26 -10.87 3.33 -9.08
N GLU A 27 -11.49 4.50 -9.04
CA GLU A 27 -11.11 5.67 -9.84
C GLU A 27 -9.63 6.03 -9.61
N LEU A 28 -9.25 6.20 -8.35
CA LEU A 28 -7.88 6.53 -7.98
C LEU A 28 -6.93 5.39 -8.34
N ALA A 29 -7.28 4.16 -8.03
CA ALA A 29 -6.45 3.00 -8.34
C ALA A 29 -6.19 2.87 -9.85
N ALA A 30 -7.24 3.00 -10.67
CA ALA A 30 -7.13 2.94 -12.12
C ALA A 30 -6.31 4.11 -12.70
N ALA A 31 -6.50 5.34 -12.20
CA ALA A 31 -5.77 6.52 -12.68
C ALA A 31 -4.27 6.38 -12.41
N VAL A 32 -3.87 5.96 -11.22
CA VAL A 32 -2.44 5.74 -10.87
C VAL A 32 -1.85 4.61 -11.70
N SER A 33 -2.56 3.50 -11.88
CA SER A 33 -2.10 2.38 -12.71
C SER A 33 -1.93 2.79 -14.18
N ASN A 34 -2.86 3.54 -14.73
CA ASN A 34 -2.77 4.08 -16.09
C ASN A 34 -1.61 5.09 -16.25
N ALA A 35 -1.26 5.82 -15.21
CA ALA A 35 -0.11 6.71 -15.19
C ALA A 35 1.24 5.97 -15.07
N GLY A 36 1.23 4.66 -14.80
CA GLY A 36 2.41 3.80 -14.76
C GLY A 36 2.97 3.52 -13.36
N GLY A 37 2.28 3.92 -12.30
CA GLY A 37 2.50 3.47 -10.93
C GLY A 37 1.69 2.23 -10.60
N LEU A 38 1.54 1.91 -9.31
CA LEU A 38 0.62 0.91 -8.81
C LEU A 38 -0.48 1.58 -8.00
N GLY A 39 -1.70 1.55 -8.50
CA GLY A 39 -2.89 1.97 -7.77
C GLY A 39 -3.42 0.87 -6.86
N ILE A 40 -3.93 1.24 -5.68
CA ILE A 40 -4.46 0.29 -4.70
C ILE A 40 -5.87 0.69 -4.28
N ILE A 41 -6.81 -0.24 -4.37
CA ILE A 41 -8.15 -0.09 -3.79
C ILE A 41 -8.07 -0.34 -2.28
N GLY A 42 -8.55 0.60 -1.46
CA GLY A 42 -8.55 0.48 0.01
C GLY A 42 -9.80 -0.25 0.50
N ALA A 43 -9.73 -1.58 0.71
CA ALA A 43 -10.89 -2.39 1.04
C ALA A 43 -11.36 -2.30 2.51
N GLY A 44 -10.57 -1.75 3.42
CA GLY A 44 -10.86 -1.79 4.87
C GLY A 44 -12.19 -1.17 5.31
N SER A 45 -12.78 -0.27 4.51
CA SER A 45 -14.09 0.34 4.78
C SER A 45 -15.23 -0.20 3.90
N MET A 46 -14.94 -1.17 3.03
CA MET A 46 -15.91 -1.68 2.07
C MET A 46 -16.61 -2.93 2.60
N TYR A 47 -17.89 -3.07 2.32
CA TYR A 47 -18.57 -4.37 2.39
C TYR A 47 -18.14 -5.24 1.20
N PRO A 48 -18.26 -6.58 1.28
CA PRO A 48 -17.76 -7.48 0.23
C PRO A 48 -18.32 -7.21 -1.17
N ASP A 49 -19.61 -6.89 -1.28
CA ASP A 49 -20.27 -6.54 -2.55
C ASP A 49 -19.78 -5.20 -3.12
N VAL A 50 -19.48 -4.24 -2.25
CA VAL A 50 -18.88 -2.96 -2.63
C VAL A 50 -17.46 -3.18 -3.16
N LEU A 51 -16.64 -3.97 -2.46
CA LEU A 51 -15.30 -4.33 -2.93
C LEU A 51 -15.36 -5.01 -4.31
N LYS A 52 -16.27 -5.98 -4.48
CA LYS A 52 -16.44 -6.68 -5.76
C LYS A 52 -16.80 -5.70 -6.89
N THR A 53 -17.66 -4.72 -6.59
CA THR A 53 -18.02 -3.66 -7.54
C THR A 53 -16.82 -2.80 -7.92
N HIS A 54 -16.02 -2.37 -6.91
CA HIS A 54 -14.81 -1.57 -7.15
C HIS A 54 -13.76 -2.33 -7.97
N VAL A 55 -13.54 -3.61 -7.67
CA VAL A 55 -12.59 -4.45 -8.44
C VAL A 55 -13.04 -4.57 -9.90
N LYS A 56 -14.31 -4.83 -10.16
CA LYS A 56 -14.84 -4.94 -11.54
C LYS A 56 -14.67 -3.63 -12.31
N LYS A 57 -15.08 -2.50 -11.73
CA LYS A 57 -14.92 -1.18 -12.36
C LYS A 57 -13.46 -0.83 -12.61
N CYS A 58 -12.55 -1.17 -11.69
CA CYS A 58 -11.12 -0.96 -11.89
C CYS A 58 -10.62 -1.77 -13.10
N LYS A 59 -11.02 -3.02 -13.24
CA LYS A 59 -10.68 -3.88 -14.41
C LYS A 59 -11.23 -3.34 -15.74
N GLU A 60 -12.40 -2.69 -15.72
CA GLU A 60 -12.96 -2.02 -16.89
C GLU A 60 -12.19 -0.73 -17.24
N ALA A 61 -11.69 -0.01 -16.23
CA ALA A 61 -11.03 1.28 -16.39
C ALA A 61 -9.53 1.18 -16.72
N THR A 62 -8.89 0.03 -16.48
CA THR A 62 -7.46 -0.17 -16.75
C THR A 62 -7.13 -1.61 -17.14
N ASN A 63 -6.18 -1.75 -18.08
CA ASN A 63 -5.53 -3.02 -18.39
C ASN A 63 -4.17 -3.17 -17.70
N LYS A 64 -3.81 -2.23 -16.82
CA LYS A 64 -2.57 -2.23 -16.05
C LYS A 64 -2.76 -2.94 -14.71
N PRO A 65 -1.66 -3.42 -14.08
CA PRO A 65 -1.74 -3.99 -12.75
C PRO A 65 -2.29 -2.97 -11.74
N PHE A 66 -3.16 -3.45 -10.87
CA PHE A 66 -3.61 -2.72 -9.67
C PHE A 66 -3.62 -3.69 -8.48
N ALA A 67 -3.77 -3.17 -7.28
CA ALA A 67 -3.80 -3.97 -6.07
C ALA A 67 -5.05 -3.68 -5.22
N VAL A 68 -5.28 -4.54 -4.24
CA VAL A 68 -6.26 -4.33 -3.16
C VAL A 68 -5.54 -4.37 -1.82
N ASN A 69 -5.77 -3.38 -0.96
CA ASN A 69 -5.29 -3.38 0.42
C ASN A 69 -6.34 -3.97 1.35
N MET A 70 -5.92 -4.93 2.18
CA MET A 70 -6.76 -5.70 3.08
C MET A 70 -6.20 -5.70 4.50
N PRO A 71 -6.70 -4.85 5.40
CA PRO A 71 -6.36 -4.94 6.82
C PRO A 71 -6.95 -6.21 7.42
N LEU A 72 -6.10 -7.13 7.91
CA LEU A 72 -6.49 -8.48 8.31
C LEU A 72 -7.34 -8.55 9.59
N LEU A 73 -7.42 -7.46 10.36
CA LEU A 73 -8.23 -7.39 11.59
C LEU A 73 -9.64 -6.85 11.37
N TYR A 74 -9.99 -6.47 10.14
CA TYR A 74 -11.32 -5.95 9.83
C TYR A 74 -12.33 -7.09 9.65
N PRO A 75 -13.63 -6.83 9.93
CA PRO A 75 -14.68 -7.82 9.71
C PRO A 75 -14.78 -8.20 8.22
N ASN A 76 -15.36 -9.37 7.94
CA ASN A 76 -15.58 -9.91 6.59
C ASN A 76 -14.30 -10.19 5.79
N ILE A 77 -13.16 -10.38 6.44
CA ILE A 77 -11.88 -10.59 5.75
C ILE A 77 -11.92 -11.84 4.86
N GLU A 78 -12.60 -12.90 5.26
CA GLU A 78 -12.74 -14.15 4.49
C GLU A 78 -13.47 -13.88 3.18
N GLU A 79 -14.62 -13.20 3.22
CA GLU A 79 -15.38 -12.84 2.02
C GLU A 79 -14.61 -11.87 1.10
N HIS A 80 -13.81 -10.98 1.68
CA HIS A 80 -12.91 -10.13 0.91
C HIS A 80 -11.81 -10.94 0.20
N MET A 81 -11.24 -11.96 0.88
CA MET A 81 -10.24 -12.85 0.28
C MET A 81 -10.85 -13.68 -0.85
N GLU A 82 -12.05 -14.20 -0.67
CA GLU A 82 -12.79 -14.88 -1.74
C GLU A 82 -13.01 -13.96 -2.93
N THR A 83 -13.45 -12.72 -2.69
CA THR A 83 -13.67 -11.72 -3.75
C THR A 83 -12.40 -11.46 -4.57
N VAL A 84 -11.24 -11.26 -3.96
CA VAL A 84 -10.01 -10.98 -4.72
C VAL A 84 -9.52 -12.22 -5.48
N ILE A 85 -9.78 -13.42 -4.97
CA ILE A 85 -9.46 -14.69 -5.66
C ILE A 85 -10.38 -14.89 -6.86
N GLU A 86 -11.71 -14.81 -6.68
CA GLU A 86 -12.69 -14.93 -7.74
C GLU A 86 -12.47 -13.92 -8.86
N GLU A 87 -12.23 -12.67 -8.48
CA GLU A 87 -11.96 -11.59 -9.41
C GLU A 87 -10.53 -11.57 -9.94
N ARG A 88 -9.68 -12.53 -9.55
CA ARG A 88 -8.29 -12.66 -10.02
C ARG A 88 -7.50 -11.35 -9.90
N VAL A 89 -7.60 -10.70 -8.76
CA VAL A 89 -6.80 -9.51 -8.45
C VAL A 89 -5.31 -9.89 -8.47
N PRO A 90 -4.46 -9.18 -9.21
CA PRO A 90 -3.08 -9.64 -9.40
C PRO A 90 -2.18 -9.46 -8.16
N ILE A 91 -2.49 -8.49 -7.31
CA ILE A 91 -1.64 -8.09 -6.18
C ILE A 91 -2.51 -7.75 -4.96
N VAL A 92 -2.18 -8.28 -3.79
CA VAL A 92 -2.84 -7.97 -2.53
C VAL A 92 -1.83 -7.41 -1.54
N PHE A 93 -2.16 -6.27 -0.94
CA PHE A 93 -1.44 -5.69 0.19
C PHE A 93 -2.20 -6.03 1.46
N THR A 94 -1.56 -6.73 2.39
CA THR A 94 -2.13 -7.05 3.69
C THR A 94 -1.52 -6.18 4.78
N SER A 95 -2.28 -5.82 5.80
CA SER A 95 -1.83 -5.03 6.94
C SER A 95 -2.53 -5.45 8.23
N ALA A 96 -2.07 -4.99 9.36
CA ALA A 96 -2.73 -5.14 10.67
C ALA A 96 -3.13 -6.60 10.99
N GLY A 97 -2.17 -7.51 11.02
CA GLY A 97 -2.44 -8.89 11.38
C GLY A 97 -1.26 -9.83 11.18
N ASN A 98 -1.52 -11.13 11.16
CA ASN A 98 -0.47 -12.13 10.96
C ASN A 98 -0.31 -12.46 9.46
N PRO A 99 0.85 -12.15 8.84
CA PRO A 99 1.07 -12.44 7.42
C PRO A 99 0.94 -13.93 7.08
N LYS A 100 1.20 -14.84 8.01
CA LYS A 100 1.10 -16.30 7.77
C LYS A 100 -0.33 -16.77 7.44
N THR A 101 -1.36 -16.03 7.87
CA THR A 101 -2.74 -16.51 7.78
C THR A 101 -3.18 -16.69 6.32
N TRP A 102 -2.88 -15.73 5.44
CA TRP A 102 -3.40 -15.70 4.08
C TRP A 102 -2.34 -15.81 2.99
N THR A 103 -1.06 -15.57 3.30
CA THR A 103 -0.01 -15.47 2.28
C THR A 103 0.05 -16.70 1.37
N GLN A 104 0.15 -17.90 1.94
CA GLN A 104 0.26 -19.12 1.14
C GLN A 104 -1.00 -19.41 0.34
N HIS A 105 -2.18 -19.12 0.90
CA HIS A 105 -3.45 -19.28 0.21
C HIS A 105 -3.55 -18.35 -1.01
N LEU A 106 -3.24 -17.07 -0.86
CA LEU A 106 -3.24 -16.12 -1.98
C LEU A 106 -2.20 -16.49 -3.05
N LYS A 107 -1.00 -16.90 -2.64
CA LYS A 107 0.06 -17.32 -3.57
C LYS A 107 -0.31 -18.59 -4.35
N SER A 108 -1.05 -19.52 -3.77
CA SER A 108 -1.55 -20.71 -4.50
C SER A 108 -2.50 -20.33 -5.65
N HIS A 109 -3.13 -19.15 -5.57
CA HIS A 109 -3.95 -18.55 -6.63
C HIS A 109 -3.19 -17.59 -7.54
N ARG A 110 -1.83 -17.60 -7.48
CA ARG A 110 -0.92 -16.74 -8.27
C ARG A 110 -1.08 -15.25 -7.99
N ILE A 111 -1.57 -14.88 -6.82
CA ILE A 111 -1.67 -13.51 -6.35
C ILE A 111 -0.35 -13.15 -5.67
N LYS A 112 0.25 -12.00 -6.03
CA LYS A 112 1.41 -11.46 -5.33
C LYS A 112 0.98 -10.83 -4.02
N VAL A 113 1.72 -11.12 -2.95
CA VAL A 113 1.38 -10.69 -1.60
C VAL A 113 2.44 -9.75 -1.06
N VAL A 114 2.00 -8.60 -0.59
CA VAL A 114 2.83 -7.61 0.11
C VAL A 114 2.28 -7.44 1.52
N HIS A 115 3.14 -7.28 2.53
CA HIS A 115 2.68 -7.02 3.89
C HIS A 115 3.25 -5.71 4.43
N VAL A 116 2.39 -4.91 5.08
CA VAL A 116 2.78 -3.63 5.70
C VAL A 116 3.30 -3.89 7.10
N VAL A 117 4.47 -3.35 7.41
CA VAL A 117 5.20 -3.56 8.68
C VAL A 117 5.75 -2.26 9.23
N SER A 118 5.85 -2.17 10.57
CA SER A 118 6.38 -1.00 11.28
C SER A 118 7.70 -1.28 12.01
N SER A 119 8.28 -2.48 11.88
CA SER A 119 9.55 -2.82 12.52
C SER A 119 10.28 -3.93 11.76
N LEU A 120 11.60 -4.04 11.97
CA LEU A 120 12.42 -5.12 11.41
C LEU A 120 11.89 -6.51 11.83
N LYS A 121 11.48 -6.67 13.08
CA LYS A 121 10.91 -7.94 13.57
C LYS A 121 9.69 -8.38 12.76
N PHE A 122 8.79 -7.45 12.44
CA PHE A 122 7.61 -7.76 11.62
C PHE A 122 7.98 -7.97 10.15
N ALA A 123 8.99 -7.26 9.65
CA ALA A 123 9.50 -7.43 8.31
C ALA A 123 10.09 -8.85 8.10
N GLN A 124 10.93 -9.33 9.01
CA GLN A 124 11.48 -10.68 9.00
C GLN A 124 10.37 -11.73 9.09
N LYS A 125 9.41 -11.55 10.01
CA LYS A 125 8.24 -12.44 10.13
C LYS A 125 7.43 -12.52 8.82
N SER A 126 7.35 -11.42 8.09
CA SER A 126 6.64 -11.37 6.80
C SER A 126 7.43 -12.09 5.71
N GLN A 127 8.74 -11.91 5.65
CA GLN A 127 9.62 -12.67 4.75
C GLN A 127 9.52 -14.18 5.03
N ASP A 128 9.56 -14.60 6.30
CA ASP A 128 9.38 -16.01 6.71
C ASP A 128 8.00 -16.58 6.34
N ALA A 129 6.98 -15.73 6.28
CA ALA A 129 5.65 -16.12 5.80
C ALA A 129 5.59 -16.30 4.27
N GLY A 130 6.62 -15.85 3.54
CA GLY A 130 6.76 -16.02 2.10
C GLY A 130 6.09 -14.91 1.29
N VAL A 131 5.92 -13.70 1.83
CA VAL A 131 5.43 -12.56 1.05
C VAL A 131 6.42 -12.18 -0.05
N ASP A 132 5.95 -11.53 -1.11
CA ASP A 132 6.79 -11.17 -2.26
C ASP A 132 7.53 -9.83 -2.07
N ALA A 133 7.03 -8.97 -1.18
CA ALA A 133 7.65 -7.71 -0.76
C ALA A 133 7.07 -7.25 0.58
N VAL A 134 7.71 -6.28 1.23
CA VAL A 134 7.17 -5.58 2.40
C VAL A 134 7.04 -4.08 2.14
N VAL A 135 6.03 -3.46 2.75
CA VAL A 135 5.99 -2.01 2.95
C VAL A 135 6.50 -1.72 4.36
N ALA A 136 7.66 -1.10 4.48
CA ALA A 136 8.17 -0.59 5.75
C ALA A 136 7.60 0.82 5.97
N GLU A 137 6.66 0.93 6.89
CA GLU A 137 5.91 2.15 7.16
C GLU A 137 6.42 2.83 8.43
N GLY A 138 7.06 3.98 8.24
CA GLY A 138 7.54 4.84 9.33
C GLY A 138 6.41 5.60 10.00
N PHE A 139 6.67 6.10 11.20
CA PHE A 139 5.71 6.79 12.06
C PHE A 139 5.13 8.09 11.45
N GLU A 140 5.81 8.69 10.48
CA GLU A 140 5.33 9.87 9.74
C GLU A 140 4.16 9.56 8.80
N ALA A 141 3.77 8.29 8.64
CA ALA A 141 2.59 7.92 7.87
C ALA A 141 1.30 8.40 8.55
N GLY A 142 0.31 8.79 7.76
CA GLY A 142 -1.03 9.05 8.27
C GLY A 142 -1.81 7.76 8.53
N GLY A 143 -2.80 7.81 9.40
CA GLY A 143 -3.62 6.65 9.79
C GLY A 143 -3.06 5.89 10.99
N HIS A 144 -3.29 4.58 11.05
CA HIS A 144 -2.81 3.74 12.15
C HIS A 144 -1.32 3.45 12.03
N ASN A 145 -0.54 3.87 13.00
CA ASN A 145 0.91 3.73 13.04
C ASN A 145 1.36 2.53 13.89
N GLY A 146 2.63 2.17 13.74
CA GLY A 146 3.29 1.21 14.62
C GLY A 146 3.47 1.78 16.04
N ARG A 147 3.40 0.91 17.05
CA ARG A 147 3.51 1.32 18.47
C ARG A 147 4.89 1.83 18.86
N ASP A 148 5.94 1.44 18.13
CA ASP A 148 7.33 1.78 18.45
C ASP A 148 7.74 3.18 17.96
N GLU A 149 6.84 3.91 17.30
CA GLU A 149 7.05 5.26 16.78
C GLU A 149 8.35 5.41 15.96
N THR A 150 8.79 4.32 15.30
CA THR A 150 10.01 4.33 14.51
C THR A 150 9.84 5.15 13.25
N THR A 151 10.69 6.17 13.08
CA THR A 151 10.65 7.06 11.92
C THR A 151 11.12 6.36 10.65
N THR A 152 10.66 6.85 9.51
CA THR A 152 11.04 6.34 8.17
C THR A 152 12.56 6.32 7.99
N LEU A 153 13.25 7.37 8.43
CA LEU A 153 14.70 7.49 8.31
C LEU A 153 15.46 6.39 9.08
N CYS A 154 14.93 5.92 10.20
CA CYS A 154 15.52 4.84 10.99
C CYS A 154 15.09 3.46 10.50
N LEU A 155 13.81 3.32 10.13
CA LEU A 155 13.21 2.03 9.77
C LEU A 155 13.73 1.49 8.43
N ILE A 156 13.76 2.32 7.39
CA ILE A 156 14.05 1.87 6.02
C ILE A 156 15.43 1.23 5.91
N PRO A 157 16.55 1.86 6.35
CA PRO A 157 17.87 1.26 6.22
C PRO A 157 18.03 -0.01 7.05
N ASP A 158 17.35 -0.11 8.19
CA ASP A 158 17.39 -1.30 9.03
C ASP A 158 16.67 -2.48 8.37
N VAL A 159 15.46 -2.25 7.83
CA VAL A 159 14.70 -3.27 7.11
C VAL A 159 15.43 -3.68 5.81
N ALA A 160 15.89 -2.72 5.02
CA ALA A 160 16.51 -2.98 3.72
C ALA A 160 17.82 -3.78 3.81
N LYS A 161 18.59 -3.63 4.89
CA LYS A 161 19.84 -4.39 5.12
C LYS A 161 19.60 -5.83 5.56
N ASN A 162 18.45 -6.13 6.13
CA ASN A 162 18.17 -7.39 6.81
C ASN A 162 17.14 -8.27 6.07
N LEU A 163 16.64 -7.84 4.91
CA LEU A 163 15.72 -8.62 4.09
C LEU A 163 16.28 -8.90 2.70
N ASP A 164 15.98 -10.09 2.18
CA ASP A 164 16.30 -10.49 0.81
C ASP A 164 15.21 -10.06 -0.17
N ILE A 165 13.97 -9.90 0.28
CA ILE A 165 12.82 -9.48 -0.52
C ILE A 165 12.77 -7.96 -0.71
N PRO A 166 12.12 -7.45 -1.77
CA PRO A 166 12.00 -6.02 -2.02
C PRO A 166 11.34 -5.25 -0.88
N VAL A 167 11.82 -4.03 -0.63
CA VAL A 167 11.34 -3.12 0.40
C VAL A 167 10.73 -1.88 -0.23
N ILE A 168 9.50 -1.57 0.13
CA ILE A 168 8.77 -0.37 -0.25
C ILE A 168 8.76 0.57 0.97
N ALA A 169 9.27 1.79 0.81
CA ALA A 169 9.26 2.78 1.89
C ALA A 169 7.92 3.51 1.94
N ALA A 170 7.36 3.71 3.13
CA ALA A 170 6.18 4.54 3.38
C ALA A 170 6.36 5.40 4.63
N GLY A 171 5.65 6.52 4.70
CA GLY A 171 5.72 7.49 5.79
C GLY A 171 6.54 8.74 5.42
N GLY A 172 5.92 9.92 5.47
CA GLY A 172 6.58 11.21 5.23
C GLY A 172 7.04 11.47 3.78
N ILE A 173 6.66 10.63 2.81
CA ILE A 173 7.14 10.73 1.42
C ILE A 173 6.12 11.48 0.59
N GLY A 174 6.39 12.75 0.31
CA GLY A 174 5.50 13.63 -0.46
C GLY A 174 6.17 14.37 -1.62
N SER A 175 7.47 14.16 -1.87
CA SER A 175 8.23 14.84 -2.93
C SER A 175 9.20 13.88 -3.63
N GLY A 176 9.78 14.33 -4.74
CA GLY A 176 10.82 13.58 -5.46
C GLY A 176 12.10 13.42 -4.64
N GLU A 177 12.45 14.43 -3.85
CA GLU A 177 13.62 14.42 -2.95
C GLU A 177 13.43 13.39 -1.84
N ALA A 178 12.24 13.33 -1.23
CA ALA A 178 11.91 12.31 -0.22
C ALA A 178 11.94 10.90 -0.81
N MET A 179 11.39 10.72 -2.04
CA MET A 179 11.49 9.44 -2.76
C MET A 179 12.95 9.05 -3.02
N LEU A 180 13.77 9.98 -3.51
CA LEU A 180 15.19 9.71 -3.78
C LEU A 180 15.93 9.32 -2.49
N SER A 181 15.65 10.04 -1.39
CA SER A 181 16.22 9.73 -0.08
C SER A 181 15.86 8.32 0.39
N ALA A 182 14.58 7.93 0.27
CA ALA A 182 14.13 6.58 0.60
C ALA A 182 14.85 5.50 -0.25
N MET A 183 15.03 5.74 -1.53
CA MET A 183 15.76 4.82 -2.41
C MET A 183 17.25 4.74 -2.08
N ILE A 184 17.91 5.84 -1.70
CA ILE A 184 19.30 5.85 -1.22
C ILE A 184 19.43 5.04 0.07
N MET A 185 18.43 5.07 0.93
CA MET A 185 18.39 4.26 2.16
C MET A 185 18.15 2.76 1.91
N GLY A 186 17.92 2.34 0.67
CA GLY A 186 17.80 0.95 0.27
C GLY A 186 16.38 0.49 -0.11
N ALA A 187 15.40 1.39 -0.16
CA ALA A 187 14.07 1.05 -0.66
C ALA A 187 14.08 0.83 -2.19
N ASP A 188 13.29 -0.13 -2.66
CA ASP A 188 13.08 -0.39 -4.09
C ASP A 188 11.95 0.46 -4.69
N ALA A 189 11.05 0.96 -3.85
CA ALA A 189 9.91 1.79 -4.24
C ALA A 189 9.42 2.62 -3.06
N VAL A 190 8.48 3.52 -3.34
CA VAL A 190 7.78 4.31 -2.31
C VAL A 190 6.28 4.10 -2.38
N GLN A 191 5.64 4.05 -1.20
CA GLN A 191 4.18 4.09 -1.06
C GLN A 191 3.78 5.44 -0.47
N ILE A 192 2.83 6.11 -1.12
CA ILE A 192 2.43 7.48 -0.81
C ILE A 192 0.92 7.52 -0.54
N GLY A 193 0.51 8.11 0.58
CA GLY A 193 -0.89 8.27 0.98
C GLY A 193 -1.40 9.69 0.79
N SER A 194 -1.10 10.59 1.72
CA SER A 194 -1.73 11.91 1.85
C SER A 194 -1.71 12.77 0.59
N LYS A 195 -0.65 12.68 -0.22
CA LYS A 195 -0.58 13.39 -1.50
C LYS A 195 -1.66 12.94 -2.48
N PHE A 196 -1.97 11.64 -2.50
CA PHE A 196 -3.04 11.09 -3.34
C PHE A 196 -4.45 11.35 -2.78
N VAL A 197 -4.61 11.60 -1.48
CA VAL A 197 -5.89 12.03 -0.91
C VAL A 197 -6.38 13.33 -1.56
N ALA A 198 -5.47 14.24 -1.86
CA ALA A 198 -5.79 15.53 -2.46
C ALA A 198 -6.11 15.47 -3.98
N SER A 199 -5.99 14.30 -4.62
CA SER A 199 -6.30 14.16 -6.06
C SER A 199 -7.82 14.17 -6.33
N ALA A 200 -8.18 14.48 -7.57
CA ALA A 200 -9.58 14.51 -7.99
C ALA A 200 -10.25 13.14 -7.85
N GLU A 201 -9.53 12.07 -8.16
CA GLU A 201 -10.01 10.69 -8.19
C GLU A 201 -10.17 10.06 -6.80
N SER A 202 -9.62 10.68 -5.74
CA SER A 202 -9.87 10.25 -4.37
C SER A 202 -11.33 10.47 -3.98
N SER A 203 -11.94 9.53 -3.26
CA SER A 203 -13.31 9.65 -2.74
C SER A 203 -13.42 10.45 -1.43
N ALA A 204 -12.32 11.02 -0.97
CA ALA A 204 -12.33 11.91 0.18
C ALA A 204 -13.23 13.13 -0.06
N HIS A 205 -13.97 13.56 0.97
CA HIS A 205 -14.79 14.76 0.89
C HIS A 205 -13.93 16.00 0.60
N ASP A 206 -14.44 16.94 -0.20
CA ASP A 206 -13.68 18.13 -0.62
C ASP A 206 -13.16 18.98 0.54
N ASN A 207 -13.89 19.07 1.65
CA ASN A 207 -13.41 19.74 2.85
C ASN A 207 -12.14 19.08 3.40
N PHE A 208 -12.08 17.74 3.43
CA PHE A 208 -10.89 17.02 3.86
C PHE A 208 -9.72 17.21 2.90
N LYS A 209 -9.96 17.12 1.58
CA LYS A 209 -8.94 17.42 0.55
C LYS A 209 -8.38 18.84 0.74
N ASN A 210 -9.26 19.82 0.96
CA ASN A 210 -8.86 21.20 1.17
C ASN A 210 -8.03 21.40 2.44
N GLU A 211 -8.34 20.68 3.54
CA GLU A 211 -7.53 20.72 4.74
C GLU A 211 -6.16 20.06 4.52
N VAL A 212 -6.08 18.93 3.82
CA VAL A 212 -4.81 18.29 3.43
C VAL A 212 -3.93 19.23 2.60
N ILE A 213 -4.54 20.03 1.70
CA ILE A 213 -3.81 21.01 0.86
C ILE A 213 -3.32 22.21 1.69
N LYS A 214 -4.10 22.66 2.66
CA LYS A 214 -3.80 23.85 3.48
C LYS A 214 -2.86 23.56 4.64
N VAL A 215 -2.78 22.31 5.09
CA VAL A 215 -2.00 21.92 6.27
C VAL A 215 -0.54 22.34 6.10
N LYS A 216 0.01 22.93 7.16
CA LYS A 216 1.41 23.35 7.24
C LYS A 216 2.15 22.46 8.24
N GLU A 217 3.45 22.73 8.38
CA GLU A 217 4.28 22.09 9.39
C GLU A 217 3.62 22.13 10.78
N GLY A 218 3.60 20.99 11.47
CA GLY A 218 2.94 20.84 12.77
C GLY A 218 1.41 20.85 12.75
N GLY A 219 0.77 20.78 11.55
CA GLY A 219 -0.69 20.78 11.42
C GLY A 219 -1.36 19.39 11.52
N THR A 220 -0.61 18.37 11.89
CA THR A 220 -1.10 17.02 12.18
C THR A 220 -0.66 16.60 13.58
N GLU A 221 -1.46 15.79 14.25
CA GLU A 221 -1.16 15.29 15.59
C GLU A 221 -1.54 13.82 15.74
N LEU A 222 -0.91 13.16 16.71
CA LEU A 222 -1.27 11.81 17.11
C LEU A 222 -2.49 11.86 18.04
N VAL A 223 -3.50 11.03 17.79
CA VAL A 223 -4.73 10.91 18.57
C VAL A 223 -4.93 9.48 19.10
#